data_af83057639ec9211162adff963be4084
#
_entry.id   af83057639ec9211162adff963be4084
#
_cell.length_a   1.000
_cell.length_b   1.000
_cell.length_c   1.000
_cell.angle_alpha   90.00
_cell.angle_beta   90.00
_cell.angle_gamma   90.00
#
_symmetry.space_group_name_H-M   'P 1'
#
loop_
_entity.id
_entity.type
_entity.pdbx_description
1 polymer ?
#
loop_
_entity_poly.entity_id
_entity_poly.type
_entity_poly.pdbx_seq_one_letter_code
_entity_poly.pdbx_strand_id
1 'polypeptide(L)'
;MLSKIELSDFENENGLKLPHDYRVFLLDANGGRPNPNRNERPDAIVTYILGMHNGDYYASLYRHIDMFKDRLPLSTLPIATDPFGNLFIMSLHPDGHGHIYFWDHEGEPEYQDGHYADNCTFVSYSFSDFLNNLQ
;
A
#
# COMPACT_ATOMS: atom_id res chain seq x y z
N MET A 1 3.63 -17.40 -9.96
CA MET A 1 3.16 -17.32 -8.55
C MET A 1 4.29 -16.81 -7.67
N LEU A 2 3.99 -15.87 -6.78
CA LEU A 2 4.98 -15.33 -5.85
C LEU A 2 5.40 -16.42 -4.86
N SER A 3 6.72 -16.59 -4.67
CA SER A 3 7.25 -17.56 -3.72
C SER A 3 7.63 -16.90 -2.39
N LYS A 4 7.74 -17.71 -1.34
CA LYS A 4 8.20 -17.23 -0.03
C LYS A 4 9.62 -16.67 -0.11
N ILE A 5 10.46 -17.23 -0.97
CA ILE A 5 11.84 -16.78 -1.17
C ILE A 5 11.85 -15.39 -1.79
N GLU A 6 11.06 -15.16 -2.83
CA GLU A 6 10.94 -13.84 -3.48
C GLU A 6 10.46 -12.78 -2.48
N LEU A 7 9.48 -13.14 -1.64
CA LEU A 7 8.96 -12.24 -0.63
C LEU A 7 10.02 -11.89 0.43
N SER A 8 10.74 -12.89 0.91
CA SER A 8 11.82 -12.69 1.90
C SER A 8 12.98 -11.90 1.31
N ASP A 9 13.33 -12.14 0.04
CA ASP A 9 14.36 -11.37 -0.65
C ASP A 9 13.97 -9.89 -0.76
N PHE A 10 12.70 -9.61 -1.09
CA PHE A 10 12.18 -8.25 -1.13
C PHE A 10 12.31 -7.57 0.23
N GLU A 11 11.92 -8.24 1.31
CA GLU A 11 12.05 -7.70 2.67
C GLU A 11 13.50 -7.39 3.02
N ASN A 12 14.41 -8.31 2.70
CA ASN A 12 15.84 -8.15 3.00
C ASN A 12 16.47 -7.02 2.17
N GLU A 13 16.17 -6.94 0.89
CA GLU A 13 16.69 -5.93 -0.01
C GLU A 13 16.24 -4.52 0.35
N ASN A 14 15.03 -4.41 0.92
CA ASN A 14 14.46 -3.11 1.28
C ASN A 14 14.57 -2.81 2.79
N GLY A 15 15.16 -3.71 3.57
CA GLY A 15 15.37 -3.51 5.00
C GLY A 15 14.07 -3.36 5.79
N LEU A 16 13.02 -4.12 5.43
CA LEU A 16 11.71 -4.01 6.04
C LEU A 16 11.12 -5.38 6.36
N LYS A 17 10.04 -5.37 7.14
CA LYS A 17 9.25 -6.55 7.43
C LYS A 17 7.79 -6.27 7.16
N LEU A 18 7.17 -7.13 6.33
CA LEU A 18 5.75 -7.01 6.01
C LEU A 18 4.91 -7.65 7.12
N PRO A 19 3.74 -7.08 7.45
CA PRO A 19 2.80 -7.73 8.35
C PRO A 19 2.39 -9.11 7.84
N HIS A 20 2.13 -10.03 8.77
CA HIS A 20 1.84 -11.42 8.41
C HIS A 20 0.61 -11.55 7.50
N ASP A 21 -0.48 -10.84 7.78
CA ASP A 21 -1.70 -10.89 6.99
C ASP A 21 -1.47 -10.43 5.54
N TYR A 22 -0.66 -9.40 5.36
CA TYR A 22 -0.31 -8.91 4.04
C TYR A 22 0.58 -9.90 3.28
N ARG A 23 1.53 -10.54 3.99
CA ARG A 23 2.37 -11.61 3.40
C ARG A 23 1.51 -12.75 2.87
N VAL A 24 0.54 -13.21 3.68
CA VAL A 24 -0.37 -14.27 3.30
C VAL A 24 -1.17 -13.89 2.06
N PHE A 25 -1.69 -12.66 2.01
CA PHE A 25 -2.41 -12.16 0.86
C PHE A 25 -1.54 -12.19 -0.41
N LEU A 26 -0.30 -11.69 -0.32
CA LEU A 26 0.60 -11.64 -1.47
C LEU A 26 0.93 -13.04 -1.99
N LEU A 27 1.13 -14.00 -1.11
CA LEU A 27 1.40 -15.38 -1.49
C LEU A 27 0.18 -16.05 -2.13
N ASP A 28 -1.02 -15.73 -1.66
CA ASP A 28 -2.26 -16.33 -2.17
C ASP A 28 -2.72 -15.68 -3.48
N ALA A 29 -2.77 -14.36 -3.54
CA ALA A 29 -3.39 -13.63 -4.64
C ALA A 29 -2.44 -12.69 -5.38
N ASN A 30 -1.41 -12.19 -4.68
CA ASN A 30 -0.42 -11.25 -5.21
C ASN A 30 -1.04 -10.04 -5.94
N GLY A 31 -2.00 -9.38 -5.28
CA GLY A 31 -2.68 -8.23 -5.84
C GLY A 31 -4.00 -8.59 -6.53
N GLY A 32 -4.58 -7.61 -7.20
CA GLY A 32 -5.81 -7.81 -7.95
C GLY A 32 -6.83 -6.70 -7.75
N ARG A 33 -8.00 -6.90 -8.36
CA ARG A 33 -9.14 -5.99 -8.23
C ARG A 33 -10.07 -6.51 -7.14
N PRO A 34 -10.25 -5.79 -6.03
CA PRO A 34 -11.16 -6.26 -4.99
C PRO A 34 -12.62 -6.08 -5.42
N ASN A 35 -13.49 -6.96 -4.90
CA ASN A 35 -14.93 -6.87 -5.06
C ASN A 35 -15.57 -7.41 -3.79
N PRO A 36 -16.21 -6.56 -2.96
CA PRO A 36 -16.46 -5.13 -3.14
C PRO A 36 -15.18 -4.28 -3.09
N ASN A 37 -15.26 -3.03 -3.54
CA ASN A 37 -14.09 -2.20 -3.75
C ASN A 37 -14.16 -0.78 -3.15
N ARG A 38 -15.21 -0.47 -2.39
CA ARG A 38 -15.39 0.87 -1.84
C ARG A 38 -14.89 0.94 -0.40
N ASN A 39 -13.99 1.89 -0.15
CA ASN A 39 -13.61 2.28 1.20
C ASN A 39 -14.53 3.43 1.64
N GLU A 40 -15.13 3.33 2.84
CA GLU A 40 -16.13 4.29 3.27
C GLU A 40 -15.53 5.61 3.79
N ARG A 41 -14.46 5.53 4.56
CA ARG A 41 -13.86 6.72 5.21
C ARG A 41 -12.32 6.70 5.13
N PRO A 42 -11.72 7.53 4.25
CA PRO A 42 -12.35 8.40 3.28
C PRO A 42 -13.05 7.61 2.18
N ASP A 43 -14.07 8.21 1.56
CA ASP A 43 -14.80 7.56 0.47
C ASP A 43 -13.91 7.49 -0.77
N ALA A 44 -13.53 6.28 -1.13
CA ALA A 44 -12.64 6.04 -2.27
C ALA A 44 -12.86 4.65 -2.81
N ILE A 45 -12.67 4.51 -4.12
CA ILE A 45 -12.70 3.20 -4.78
C ILE A 45 -11.29 2.62 -4.80
N VAL A 46 -11.15 1.38 -4.37
CA VAL A 46 -9.89 0.63 -4.49
C VAL A 46 -9.87 0.01 -5.89
N THR A 47 -9.11 0.60 -6.80
CA THR A 47 -9.05 0.15 -8.19
C THR A 47 -8.20 -1.10 -8.33
N TYR A 48 -7.01 -1.09 -7.73
CA TYR A 48 -6.09 -2.22 -7.74
C TYR A 48 -5.40 -2.35 -6.39
N ILE A 49 -5.29 -3.58 -5.91
CA ILE A 49 -4.34 -3.93 -4.87
C ILE A 49 -3.07 -4.36 -5.61
N LEU A 50 -1.96 -3.71 -5.30
CA LEU A 50 -0.72 -3.89 -6.06
C LEU A 50 -0.06 -5.23 -5.74
N GLY A 51 0.53 -5.86 -6.76
CA GLY A 51 1.21 -7.14 -6.62
C GLY A 51 2.72 -7.02 -6.88
N MET A 52 3.46 -7.95 -6.31
CA MET A 52 4.92 -8.04 -6.48
C MET A 52 5.23 -8.74 -7.80
N HIS A 53 5.28 -7.97 -8.88
CA HIS A 53 5.62 -8.43 -10.23
C HIS A 53 6.06 -7.24 -11.09
N ASN A 54 6.69 -7.54 -12.23
CA ASN A 54 7.12 -6.53 -13.20
C ASN A 54 6.13 -6.43 -14.38
N GLY A 55 4.86 -6.75 -14.15
CA GLY A 55 3.82 -6.64 -15.16
C GLY A 55 3.37 -5.20 -15.40
N ASP A 56 2.09 -5.01 -15.74
CA ASP A 56 1.54 -3.69 -16.02
C ASP A 56 1.76 -2.72 -14.84
N TYR A 57 2.15 -1.47 -15.17
CA TYR A 57 2.51 -0.50 -14.14
C TYR A 57 1.37 -0.24 -13.15
N TYR A 58 0.13 -0.25 -13.62
CA TYR A 58 -1.04 0.04 -12.78
C TYR A 58 -1.33 -1.04 -11.73
N ALA A 59 -0.73 -2.21 -11.87
CA ALA A 59 -0.91 -3.34 -10.96
C ALA A 59 0.37 -3.72 -10.22
N SER A 60 1.51 -3.08 -10.50
CA SER A 60 2.81 -3.47 -9.99
C SER A 60 3.22 -2.66 -8.76
N LEU A 61 3.43 -3.35 -7.65
CA LEU A 61 3.98 -2.77 -6.43
C LEU A 61 5.37 -2.19 -6.69
N TYR A 62 6.23 -2.93 -7.39
CA TYR A 62 7.61 -2.49 -7.65
C TYR A 62 7.66 -1.19 -8.42
N ARG A 63 6.81 -1.03 -9.43
CA ARG A 63 6.76 0.19 -10.22
C ARG A 63 6.20 1.37 -9.42
N HIS A 64 5.26 1.11 -8.52
CA HIS A 64 4.72 2.17 -7.66
C HIS A 64 5.73 2.63 -6.61
N ILE A 65 6.53 1.71 -6.06
CA ILE A 65 7.62 2.08 -5.17
C ILE A 65 8.57 3.05 -5.87
N ASP A 66 8.96 2.75 -7.11
CA ASP A 66 9.85 3.61 -7.90
C ASP A 66 9.20 4.96 -8.25
N MET A 67 7.93 4.95 -8.68
CA MET A 67 7.22 6.16 -9.09
C MET A 67 7.01 7.14 -7.95
N PHE A 68 6.77 6.62 -6.75
CA PHE A 68 6.45 7.44 -5.58
C PHE A 68 7.60 7.57 -4.59
N LYS A 69 8.77 7.12 -4.99
CA LYS A 69 9.99 7.28 -4.22
C LYS A 69 10.19 8.76 -3.88
N ASP A 70 10.53 9.03 -2.62
CA ASP A 70 10.74 10.39 -2.09
C ASP A 70 9.46 11.26 -2.02
N ARG A 71 8.28 10.69 -2.33
CA ARG A 71 7.00 11.40 -2.25
C ARG A 71 6.14 10.94 -1.09
N LEU A 72 6.33 9.72 -0.61
CA LEU A 72 5.56 9.14 0.49
C LEU A 72 6.29 9.31 1.83
N PRO A 73 5.56 9.29 2.96
CA PRO A 73 6.22 9.27 4.27
C PRO A 73 7.21 8.12 4.40
N LEU A 74 8.24 8.29 5.22
CA LEU A 74 9.23 7.23 5.47
C LEU A 74 8.58 5.97 6.03
N SER A 75 9.16 4.83 5.70
CA SER A 75 8.71 3.51 6.18
C SER A 75 7.25 3.22 5.81
N THR A 76 6.84 3.65 4.63
CA THR A 76 5.53 3.32 4.08
C THR A 76 5.66 2.59 2.75
N LEU A 77 4.62 1.82 2.42
CA LEU A 77 4.56 1.04 1.20
C LEU A 77 3.25 1.35 0.49
N PRO A 78 3.28 1.73 -0.80
CA PRO A 78 2.02 1.87 -1.56
C PRO A 78 1.44 0.49 -1.80
N ILE A 79 0.20 0.24 -1.38
CA ILE A 79 -0.41 -1.09 -1.47
C ILE A 79 -1.61 -1.16 -2.41
N ALA A 80 -2.26 -0.02 -2.67
CA ALA A 80 -3.44 0.01 -3.52
C ALA A 80 -3.62 1.38 -4.14
N THR A 81 -4.38 1.44 -5.22
CA THR A 81 -4.64 2.67 -5.98
C THR A 81 -6.13 2.97 -6.03
N ASP A 82 -6.45 4.25 -6.28
CA ASP A 82 -7.81 4.67 -6.61
C ASP A 82 -7.85 5.20 -8.05
N PRO A 83 -9.04 5.61 -8.57
CA PRO A 83 -9.14 6.09 -9.96
C PRO A 83 -8.54 7.49 -10.20
N PHE A 84 -8.17 8.23 -9.15
CA PHE A 84 -7.80 9.64 -9.27
C PHE A 84 -6.32 9.93 -8.97
N GLY A 85 -5.49 8.92 -8.94
CA GLY A 85 -4.05 9.08 -8.68
C GLY A 85 -3.67 9.06 -7.21
N ASN A 86 -4.59 8.71 -6.33
CA ASN A 86 -4.33 8.56 -4.90
C ASN A 86 -3.91 7.14 -4.57
N LEU A 87 -3.33 6.96 -3.39
CA LEU A 87 -2.83 5.67 -2.95
C LEU A 87 -3.38 5.31 -1.58
N PHE A 88 -3.52 4.01 -1.34
CA PHE A 88 -3.55 3.48 0.02
C PHE A 88 -2.14 3.04 0.34
N ILE A 89 -1.63 3.50 1.48
CA ILE A 89 -0.26 3.20 1.90
C ILE A 89 -0.27 2.48 3.24
N MET A 90 0.70 1.59 3.42
CA MET A 90 0.85 0.80 4.65
C MET A 90 2.05 1.31 5.43
N SER A 91 1.87 1.57 6.72
CA SER A 91 2.97 1.88 7.61
C SER A 91 3.75 0.62 7.96
N LEU A 92 5.08 0.69 7.82
CA LEU A 92 5.99 -0.37 8.26
C LEU A 92 6.85 0.10 9.43
N HIS A 93 6.55 1.26 9.99
CA HIS A 93 7.19 1.77 11.19
C HIS A 93 6.79 0.90 12.39
N PRO A 94 7.71 0.64 13.36
CA PRO A 94 7.38 -0.16 14.54
C PRO A 94 6.14 0.34 15.27
N ASP A 95 5.95 1.65 15.37
CA ASP A 95 4.74 2.25 15.92
C ASP A 95 3.67 2.29 14.80
N GLY A 96 2.64 1.46 14.93
CA GLY A 96 1.60 1.37 13.93
C GLY A 96 1.95 0.48 12.74
N HIS A 97 2.76 -0.53 12.94
CA HIS A 97 3.13 -1.48 11.89
C HIS A 97 1.89 -2.16 11.30
N GLY A 98 1.69 -2.00 10.00
CA GLY A 98 0.55 -2.54 9.28
C GLY A 98 -0.65 -1.60 9.16
N HIS A 99 -0.62 -0.44 9.80
CA HIS A 99 -1.69 0.55 9.67
C HIS A 99 -1.81 1.03 8.22
N ILE A 100 -3.05 1.23 7.75
CA ILE A 100 -3.33 1.69 6.39
C ILE A 100 -3.80 3.13 6.44
N TYR A 101 -3.25 3.95 5.53
CA TYR A 101 -3.62 5.35 5.33
C TYR A 101 -4.00 5.59 3.89
N PHE A 102 -4.89 6.55 3.67
CA PHE A 102 -5.17 7.07 2.33
C PHE A 102 -4.28 8.29 2.10
N TRP A 103 -3.56 8.28 0.98
CA TRP A 103 -2.63 9.35 0.61
C TRP A 103 -3.21 10.09 -0.60
N ASP A 104 -3.57 11.37 -0.38
CA ASP A 104 -4.16 12.23 -1.41
C ASP A 104 -3.05 13.02 -2.11
N HIS A 105 -2.84 12.73 -3.40
CA HIS A 105 -1.76 13.35 -4.16
C HIS A 105 -1.97 14.86 -4.36
N GLU A 106 -3.20 15.34 -4.32
CA GLU A 106 -3.48 16.78 -4.49
C GLU A 106 -3.02 17.59 -3.28
N GLY A 107 -2.97 16.99 -2.11
CA GLY A 107 -2.48 17.62 -0.89
C GLY A 107 -1.03 17.31 -0.59
N GLU A 108 -0.28 16.76 -1.52
CA GLU A 108 1.11 16.37 -1.34
C GLU A 108 1.96 17.58 -0.94
N PRO A 109 2.81 17.46 0.13
CA PRO A 109 3.69 18.56 0.52
C PRO A 109 4.73 18.86 -0.57
N GLU A 110 5.23 20.08 -0.59
CA GLU A 110 6.19 20.53 -1.59
C GLU A 110 7.45 19.65 -1.60
N TYR A 111 7.89 19.19 -0.41
CA TYR A 111 8.88 18.12 -0.31
C TYR A 111 8.62 17.29 0.94
N GLN A 112 9.00 16.02 0.84
CA GLN A 112 8.73 15.03 1.89
C GLN A 112 9.86 15.03 2.92
N ASP A 113 9.52 15.27 4.18
CA ASP A 113 10.47 15.22 5.31
C ASP A 113 10.42 13.90 6.08
N GLY A 114 9.62 12.95 5.63
CA GLY A 114 9.48 11.64 6.25
C GLY A 114 8.30 11.51 7.19
N HIS A 115 7.60 12.60 7.51
CA HIS A 115 6.45 12.60 8.39
C HIS A 115 5.14 12.50 7.60
N TYR A 116 4.07 12.09 8.28
CA TYR A 116 2.73 12.11 7.70
C TYR A 116 2.25 13.56 7.63
N ALA A 117 1.88 14.01 6.43
CA ALA A 117 1.31 15.33 6.21
C ALA A 117 -0.21 15.27 6.28
N ASP A 118 -0.87 16.42 6.15
CA ASP A 118 -2.33 16.55 6.20
C ASP A 118 -3.04 15.77 5.09
N ASN A 119 -2.32 15.40 4.04
CA ASN A 119 -2.86 14.59 2.94
C ASN A 119 -2.94 13.09 3.26
N CYS A 120 -2.53 12.66 4.46
CA CYS A 120 -2.62 11.27 4.90
C CYS A 120 -3.77 11.12 5.90
N THR A 121 -4.72 10.25 5.58
CA THR A 121 -5.88 9.98 6.43
C THR A 121 -5.87 8.53 6.87
N PHE A 122 -5.99 8.28 8.18
CA PHE A 122 -6.04 6.92 8.70
C PHE A 122 -7.25 6.16 8.13
N VAL A 123 -7.03 4.90 7.75
CA VAL A 123 -8.07 4.03 7.17
C VAL A 123 -8.35 2.83 8.08
N SER A 124 -7.33 2.05 8.41
CA SER A 124 -7.53 0.84 9.23
C SER A 124 -6.26 0.42 9.96
N TYR A 125 -6.43 -0.43 10.97
CA TYR A 125 -5.31 -0.91 11.79
C TYR A 125 -4.53 -2.04 11.14
N SER A 126 -5.09 -2.70 10.11
CA SER A 126 -4.43 -3.83 9.45
C SER A 126 -4.89 -3.97 8.01
N PHE A 127 -4.13 -4.71 7.22
CA PHE A 127 -4.50 -5.05 5.86
C PHE A 127 -5.78 -5.89 5.82
N SER A 128 -5.92 -6.84 6.73
CA SER A 128 -7.14 -7.67 6.80
C SER A 128 -8.38 -6.83 7.08
N ASP A 129 -8.30 -5.88 8.02
CA ASP A 129 -9.41 -4.98 8.31
C ASP A 129 -9.73 -4.10 7.10
N PHE A 130 -8.71 -3.61 6.42
CA PHE A 130 -8.88 -2.82 5.21
C PHE A 130 -9.70 -3.59 4.16
N LEU A 131 -9.34 -4.83 3.86
CA LEU A 131 -10.07 -5.65 2.90
C LEU A 131 -11.48 -5.99 3.38
N ASN A 132 -11.62 -6.39 4.64
CA ASN A 132 -12.90 -6.84 5.19
C ASN A 132 -13.93 -5.71 5.28
N ASN A 133 -13.48 -4.47 5.37
CA ASN A 133 -14.36 -3.30 5.47
C ASN A 133 -14.75 -2.69 4.11
N LEU A 134 -14.26 -3.23 3.02
CA LEU A 134 -14.69 -2.78 1.68
C LEU A 134 -16.15 -3.14 1.43
N GLN A 135 -16.87 -2.23 0.77
CA GLN A 135 -18.31 -2.32 0.54
C GLN A 135 -18.67 -2.23 -0.94
#